data_ffdcfc46e521f8b1ad4dc91de30302e1
#
_entry.id   ffdcfc46e521f8b1ad4dc91de30302e1
#
_cell.length_a   1.000
_cell.length_b   1.000
_cell.length_c   1.000
_cell.angle_alpha   90.00
_cell.angle_beta   90.00
_cell.angle_gamma   90.00
#
_symmetry.space_group_name_H-M   'P 1'
#
loop_
_entity.id
_entity.type
_entity.pdbx_description
1 polymer ?
#
loop_
_entity_poly.entity_id
_entity_poly.type
_entity_poly.pdbx_seq_one_letter_code
_entity_poly.pdbx_strand_id
1 'polypeptide(L)'
;HTALRRQRQMCIRDRKDKAFGQRVVPIIPDEARTFGMDPLFAEFGIYHPEGQLYKPVDHKVLMKYKESEKGQLFEEGINEAGATSTFIASATSYSTHLYPTVPFYTFYSMFGFQRVADLIWSAADQRARGFLMGATSGRTTLNGEGLQHQDGHSLLMAHTNPAVRAWDPSFAYELATIIRHGIEEMYSENKDVL
;
A
#
# COMPACT_ATOMS: atom_id res chain seq x y z
N HIS A 1 4.14 -12.91 8.56
CA HIS A 1 2.68 -13.19 8.50
C HIS A 1 1.86 -12.46 9.57
N THR A 2 2.37 -12.28 10.80
CA THR A 2 1.60 -11.68 11.90
C THR A 2 1.44 -10.16 11.74
N ALA A 3 2.45 -9.45 11.27
CA ALA A 3 2.42 -8.00 11.07
C ALA A 3 1.41 -7.61 9.96
N LEU A 4 1.43 -8.30 8.83
CA LEU A 4 0.51 -8.07 7.71
C LEU A 4 -0.96 -8.38 8.08
N ARG A 5 -1.20 -9.45 8.87
CA ARG A 5 -2.56 -9.73 9.38
C ARG A 5 -3.10 -8.60 10.25
N ARG A 6 -2.23 -7.92 10.99
CA ARG A 6 -2.62 -6.80 11.88
C ARG A 6 -2.71 -5.48 11.14
N GLN A 7 -1.88 -5.25 10.12
CA GLN A 7 -2.05 -4.14 9.16
C GLN A 7 -3.45 -4.19 8.54
N ARG A 8 -3.86 -5.36 8.06
CA ARG A 8 -5.22 -5.63 7.60
C ARG A 8 -6.29 -5.24 8.62
N GLN A 9 -6.12 -5.62 9.89
CA GLN A 9 -7.08 -5.28 10.95
C GLN A 9 -7.14 -3.78 11.23
N MET A 10 -6.04 -3.05 11.04
CA MET A 10 -6.03 -1.60 11.12
C MET A 10 -6.79 -0.98 9.96
N CYS A 11 -6.48 -1.32 8.73
CA CYS A 11 -7.22 -0.82 7.55
C CYS A 11 -8.72 -1.09 7.66
N ILE A 12 -9.14 -2.26 8.15
CA ILE A 12 -10.55 -2.59 8.40
C ILE A 12 -11.16 -1.72 9.53
N ARG A 13 -10.40 -1.43 10.58
CA ARG A 13 -10.87 -0.54 11.67
C ARG A 13 -11.02 0.89 11.19
N ASP A 14 -10.04 1.37 10.44
CA ASP A 14 -10.01 2.73 9.94
C ASP A 14 -11.15 2.98 8.94
N ARG A 15 -11.53 1.98 8.15
CA ARG A 15 -12.70 2.07 7.27
C ARG A 15 -14.02 2.21 8.02
N LYS A 16 -14.13 1.68 9.24
CA LYS A 16 -15.34 1.83 10.08
C LYS A 16 -15.52 3.25 10.60
N ASP A 17 -14.46 4.04 10.60
CA ASP A 17 -14.56 5.48 10.76
C ASP A 17 -15.12 6.08 9.46
N LYS A 18 -16.33 6.62 9.54
CA LYS A 18 -17.04 7.14 8.37
C LYS A 18 -16.33 8.33 7.70
N ALA A 19 -15.55 9.08 8.44
CA ALA A 19 -14.80 10.23 7.93
C ALA A 19 -13.49 9.82 7.26
N PHE A 20 -12.78 8.87 7.83
CA PHE A 20 -11.45 8.43 7.39
C PHE A 20 -11.52 7.25 6.41
N GLY A 21 -12.40 6.28 6.66
CA GLY A 21 -12.45 5.03 5.92
C GLY A 21 -12.71 5.17 4.42
N GLN A 22 -13.42 6.22 4.00
CA GLN A 22 -13.65 6.52 2.58
C GLN A 22 -12.43 7.10 1.87
N ARG A 23 -11.41 7.50 2.62
CA ARG A 23 -10.18 8.11 2.12
C ARG A 23 -9.03 7.12 1.99
N VAL A 24 -9.15 5.95 2.61
CA VAL A 24 -8.13 4.91 2.57
C VAL A 24 -8.11 4.22 1.21
N VAL A 25 -6.96 4.20 0.56
CA VAL A 25 -6.77 3.61 -0.77
C VAL A 25 -5.66 2.55 -0.69
N PRO A 26 -6.02 1.27 -0.51
CA PRO A 26 -5.04 0.19 -0.62
C PRO A 26 -4.66 -0.05 -2.09
N ILE A 27 -3.36 -0.14 -2.35
CA ILE A 27 -2.80 -0.42 -3.66
C ILE A 27 -1.89 -1.64 -3.53
N ILE A 28 -2.13 -2.67 -4.30
CA ILE A 28 -1.42 -3.96 -4.21
C ILE A 28 -1.04 -4.49 -5.59
N PRO A 29 0.05 -5.24 -5.69
CA PRO A 29 0.54 -5.79 -6.95
C PRO A 29 -0.06 -7.18 -7.24
N ASP A 30 -1.37 -7.35 -7.25
CA ASP A 30 -2.06 -8.63 -7.58
C ASP A 30 -1.62 -9.85 -6.72
N GLU A 31 -1.18 -9.59 -5.50
CA GLU A 31 -0.63 -10.60 -4.58
C GLU A 31 -1.29 -10.53 -3.20
N ALA A 32 -2.54 -10.06 -3.16
CA ALA A 32 -3.26 -9.85 -1.91
C ALA A 32 -3.31 -11.09 -1.01
N ARG A 33 -3.41 -12.28 -1.58
CA ARG A 33 -3.40 -13.54 -0.84
C ARG A 33 -2.06 -13.82 -0.18
N THR A 34 -0.97 -13.66 -0.91
CA THR A 34 0.39 -13.84 -0.40
C THR A 34 0.66 -12.92 0.77
N PHE A 35 0.15 -11.70 0.72
CA PHE A 35 0.23 -10.73 1.81
C PHE A 35 -0.84 -10.94 2.90
N GLY A 36 -1.76 -11.89 2.73
CA GLY A 36 -2.87 -12.13 3.65
C GLY A 36 -3.87 -10.98 3.70
N MET A 37 -4.00 -10.23 2.59
CA MET A 37 -4.86 -9.06 2.42
C MET A 37 -6.18 -9.39 1.70
N ASP A 38 -6.37 -10.63 1.24
CA ASP A 38 -7.60 -11.09 0.57
C ASP A 38 -8.92 -10.74 1.28
N PRO A 39 -9.00 -10.68 2.64
CA PRO A 39 -10.21 -10.20 3.28
C PRO A 39 -10.56 -8.73 3.02
N LEU A 40 -9.60 -7.93 2.53
CA LEU A 40 -9.87 -6.54 2.14
C LEU A 40 -10.80 -6.47 0.92
N PHE A 41 -10.83 -7.49 0.06
CA PHE A 41 -11.74 -7.54 -1.09
C PHE A 41 -13.20 -7.36 -0.68
N ALA A 42 -13.60 -7.98 0.44
CA ALA A 42 -14.96 -7.85 0.93
C ALA A 42 -15.26 -6.49 1.55
N GLU A 43 -14.25 -5.86 2.13
CA GLU A 43 -14.41 -4.60 2.88
C GLU A 43 -14.29 -3.37 1.97
N PHE A 44 -13.32 -3.38 1.06
CA PHE A 44 -13.04 -2.24 0.18
C PHE A 44 -13.63 -2.39 -1.22
N GLY A 45 -13.83 -3.63 -1.70
CA GLY A 45 -14.08 -3.93 -3.10
C GLY A 45 -12.88 -3.58 -3.99
N ILE A 46 -12.73 -4.28 -5.10
CA ILE A 46 -11.67 -3.99 -6.07
C ILE A 46 -12.22 -2.95 -7.05
N TYR A 47 -11.42 -1.91 -7.30
CA TYR A 47 -11.79 -0.90 -8.28
C TYR A 47 -11.60 -1.42 -9.71
N HIS A 48 -12.64 -1.28 -10.52
CA HIS A 48 -12.56 -1.44 -11.96
C HIS A 48 -13.56 -0.50 -12.64
N PRO A 49 -13.14 0.30 -13.64
CA PRO A 49 -13.98 1.35 -14.22
C PRO A 49 -15.24 0.84 -14.93
N GLU A 50 -15.24 -0.39 -15.38
CA GLU A 50 -16.37 -1.04 -16.05
C GLU A 50 -17.08 -2.08 -15.17
N GLY A 51 -16.67 -2.18 -13.91
CA GLY A 51 -17.12 -3.25 -13.02
C GLY A 51 -16.61 -4.64 -13.45
N GLN A 52 -17.21 -5.68 -12.94
CA GLN A 52 -16.77 -7.05 -13.20
C GLN A 52 -17.37 -7.61 -14.48
N LEU A 53 -16.56 -7.73 -15.52
CA LEU A 53 -16.98 -8.19 -16.86
C LEU A 53 -16.89 -9.70 -17.04
N TYR A 54 -16.30 -10.44 -16.10
CA TYR A 54 -16.09 -11.87 -16.19
C TYR A 54 -16.37 -12.57 -14.86
N LYS A 55 -16.54 -13.89 -14.94
CA LYS A 55 -16.64 -14.72 -13.76
C LYS A 55 -15.28 -15.36 -13.49
N PRO A 56 -14.63 -15.10 -12.34
CA PRO A 56 -13.34 -15.69 -12.02
C PRO A 56 -13.38 -17.23 -12.08
N VAL A 57 -12.34 -17.84 -12.64
CA VAL A 57 -12.24 -19.29 -12.80
C VAL A 57 -12.38 -20.01 -11.44
N ASP A 58 -11.80 -19.45 -10.43
CA ASP A 58 -11.78 -19.97 -9.06
C ASP A 58 -12.82 -19.30 -8.14
N HIS A 59 -13.91 -18.75 -8.70
CA HIS A 59 -14.97 -18.05 -7.98
C HIS A 59 -15.56 -18.84 -6.80
N LYS A 60 -15.44 -20.16 -6.81
CA LYS A 60 -15.88 -21.05 -5.71
C LYS A 60 -14.91 -21.05 -4.52
N VAL A 61 -13.65 -20.70 -4.78
CA VAL A 61 -12.55 -20.68 -3.80
C VAL A 61 -12.25 -19.26 -3.37
N LEU A 62 -12.28 -18.31 -4.30
CA LEU A 62 -12.15 -16.87 -4.08
C LEU A 62 -13.49 -16.27 -3.65
N MET A 63 -13.93 -16.63 -2.45
CA MET A 63 -15.11 -15.97 -1.90
C MET A 63 -14.87 -14.46 -1.79
N LYS A 64 -15.76 -13.68 -2.43
CA LYS A 64 -15.83 -12.20 -2.34
C LYS A 64 -14.87 -11.42 -3.24
N TYR A 65 -14.22 -12.05 -4.22
CA TYR A 65 -13.59 -11.28 -5.28
C TYR A 65 -14.68 -10.60 -6.13
N LYS A 66 -14.75 -9.30 -6.06
CA LYS A 66 -15.73 -8.51 -6.81
C LYS A 66 -15.12 -7.18 -7.23
N GLU A 67 -15.08 -6.96 -8.52
CA GLU A 67 -14.72 -5.70 -9.12
C GLU A 67 -15.94 -4.78 -9.25
N SER A 68 -15.76 -3.51 -9.01
CA SER A 68 -16.82 -2.50 -9.17
C SER A 68 -16.24 -1.10 -9.34
N GLU A 69 -17.01 -0.22 -9.98
CA GLU A 69 -16.70 1.21 -10.11
C GLU A 69 -16.55 1.93 -8.75
N LYS A 70 -17.10 1.36 -7.70
CA LYS A 70 -17.05 1.91 -6.32
C LYS A 70 -16.03 1.20 -5.44
N GLY A 71 -15.20 0.33 -6.00
CA GLY A 71 -14.12 -0.30 -5.28
C GLY A 71 -13.08 0.73 -4.83
N GLN A 72 -12.47 0.49 -3.66
CA GLN A 72 -11.40 1.35 -3.13
C GLN A 72 -10.02 0.69 -3.21
N LEU A 73 -9.97 -0.62 -3.43
CA LEU A 73 -8.72 -1.36 -3.52
C LEU A 73 -8.28 -1.43 -4.99
N PHE A 74 -7.05 -0.99 -5.25
CA PHE A 74 -6.44 -1.07 -6.57
C PHE A 74 -5.53 -2.29 -6.64
N GLU A 75 -5.85 -3.18 -7.56
CA GLU A 75 -5.07 -4.37 -7.87
C GLU A 75 -4.43 -4.20 -9.26
N GLU A 76 -3.17 -3.76 -9.27
CA GLU A 76 -2.47 -3.25 -10.46
C GLU A 76 -1.72 -4.35 -11.24
N GLY A 77 -1.90 -5.61 -10.85
CA GLY A 77 -1.06 -6.68 -11.36
C GLY A 77 0.39 -6.58 -10.84
N ILE A 78 1.27 -7.43 -11.38
CA ILE A 78 2.70 -7.40 -11.02
C ILE A 78 3.38 -6.28 -11.85
N ASN A 79 3.08 -5.05 -11.51
CA ASN A 79 3.54 -3.85 -12.21
C ASN A 79 3.82 -2.73 -11.21
N GLU A 80 5.02 -2.69 -10.68
CA GLU A 80 5.42 -1.69 -9.68
C GLU A 80 5.35 -0.26 -10.23
N ALA A 81 5.61 -0.06 -11.51
CA ALA A 81 5.53 1.27 -12.12
C ALA A 81 4.08 1.77 -12.22
N GLY A 82 3.14 0.91 -12.62
CA GLY A 82 1.71 1.20 -12.61
C GLY A 82 1.18 1.50 -11.22
N ALA A 83 1.47 0.59 -10.28
CA ALA A 83 1.06 0.75 -8.88
C ALA A 83 1.64 2.03 -8.23
N THR A 84 2.88 2.39 -8.54
CA THR A 84 3.47 3.64 -8.06
C THR A 84 2.82 4.86 -8.71
N SER A 85 2.43 4.79 -9.97
CA SER A 85 1.70 5.87 -10.64
C SER A 85 0.32 6.09 -10.01
N THR A 86 -0.40 5.03 -9.72
CA THR A 86 -1.66 5.06 -8.97
C THR A 86 -1.45 5.62 -7.55
N PHE A 87 -0.35 5.23 -6.89
CA PHE A 87 0.02 5.81 -5.61
C PHE A 87 0.23 7.32 -5.71
N ILE A 88 1.00 7.81 -6.69
CA ILE A 88 1.25 9.25 -6.88
C ILE A 88 -0.06 10.00 -7.11
N ALA A 89 -0.92 9.49 -8.00
CA ALA A 89 -2.20 10.10 -8.29
C ALA A 89 -3.09 10.22 -7.04
N SER A 90 -3.16 9.15 -6.23
CA SER A 90 -3.88 9.14 -4.96
C SER A 90 -3.22 10.07 -3.93
N ALA A 91 -1.89 9.98 -3.77
CA ALA A 91 -1.12 10.72 -2.77
C ALA A 91 -1.09 12.24 -2.99
N THR A 92 -1.38 12.69 -4.22
CA THR A 92 -1.46 14.12 -4.60
C THR A 92 -2.90 14.63 -4.75
N SER A 93 -3.91 13.80 -4.54
CA SER A 93 -5.33 14.13 -4.71
C SER A 93 -5.79 15.30 -3.84
N TYR A 94 -5.13 15.55 -2.72
CA TYR A 94 -5.42 16.68 -1.84
C TYR A 94 -5.20 18.04 -2.53
N SER A 95 -4.23 18.11 -3.46
CA SER A 95 -3.93 19.34 -4.21
C SER A 95 -4.63 19.39 -5.57
N THR A 96 -4.76 18.25 -6.24
CA THR A 96 -5.34 18.17 -7.60
C THR A 96 -6.86 18.16 -7.59
N HIS A 97 -7.47 17.56 -6.59
CA HIS A 97 -8.93 17.39 -6.48
C HIS A 97 -9.52 18.01 -5.23
N LEU A 98 -8.72 18.63 -4.36
CA LEU A 98 -9.13 19.16 -3.06
C LEU A 98 -9.80 18.07 -2.17
N TYR A 99 -9.48 16.83 -2.43
CA TYR A 99 -9.98 15.68 -1.71
C TYR A 99 -8.82 14.77 -1.28
N PRO A 100 -8.32 14.91 -0.06
CA PRO A 100 -7.20 14.10 0.41
C PRO A 100 -7.59 12.63 0.55
N THR A 101 -6.84 11.76 -0.11
CA THR A 101 -6.87 10.32 0.13
C THR A 101 -5.63 9.88 0.89
N VAL A 102 -5.69 8.69 1.48
CA VAL A 102 -4.61 8.11 2.27
C VAL A 102 -4.21 6.79 1.62
N PRO A 103 -3.29 6.81 0.65
CA PRO A 103 -2.85 5.61 -0.02
C PRO A 103 -1.90 4.78 0.83
N PHE A 104 -2.10 3.47 0.76
CA PHE A 104 -1.21 2.44 1.31
C PHE A 104 -0.75 1.56 0.16
N TYR A 105 0.42 1.84 -0.38
CA TYR A 105 0.99 1.03 -1.44
C TYR A 105 1.83 -0.09 -0.84
N THR A 106 1.36 -1.33 -1.00
CA THR A 106 2.05 -2.53 -0.56
C THR A 106 2.75 -3.19 -1.74
N PHE A 107 4.03 -3.46 -1.60
CA PHE A 107 4.86 -4.11 -2.62
C PHE A 107 5.78 -5.15 -1.98
N TYR A 108 6.32 -6.03 -2.78
CA TYR A 108 7.44 -6.87 -2.34
C TYR A 108 8.64 -5.99 -2.03
N SER A 109 9.11 -6.03 -0.80
CA SER A 109 10.16 -5.14 -0.30
C SER A 109 11.38 -5.09 -1.22
N MET A 110 11.81 -6.24 -1.73
CA MET A 110 12.93 -6.36 -2.67
C MET A 110 12.75 -5.52 -3.94
N PHE A 111 11.53 -5.37 -4.43
CA PHE A 111 11.26 -4.81 -5.75
C PHE A 111 10.78 -3.35 -5.73
N GLY A 112 10.35 -2.82 -4.60
CA GLY A 112 9.84 -1.46 -4.50
C GLY A 112 10.87 -0.41 -4.92
N PHE A 113 11.70 0.03 -3.99
CA PHE A 113 12.72 1.05 -4.28
C PHE A 113 13.67 0.65 -5.41
N GLN A 114 14.04 -0.62 -5.53
CA GLN A 114 14.93 -1.08 -6.58
C GLN A 114 14.39 -0.85 -7.99
N ARG A 115 13.08 -0.98 -8.19
CA ARG A 115 12.45 -0.84 -9.52
C ARG A 115 11.88 0.52 -9.79
N VAL A 116 11.44 1.25 -8.76
CA VAL A 116 10.66 2.47 -8.93
C VAL A 116 11.19 3.66 -8.12
N ALA A 117 12.47 3.65 -7.77
CA ALA A 117 13.08 4.75 -7.04
C ALA A 117 12.86 6.11 -7.71
N ASP A 118 12.98 6.17 -9.04
CA ASP A 118 12.76 7.40 -9.80
C ASP A 118 11.33 7.94 -9.63
N LEU A 119 10.35 7.05 -9.64
CA LEU A 119 8.96 7.44 -9.41
C LEU A 119 8.72 7.88 -7.96
N ILE A 120 9.43 7.28 -7.00
CA ILE A 120 9.38 7.73 -5.59
C ILE A 120 10.01 9.12 -5.44
N TRP A 121 11.10 9.42 -6.15
CA TRP A 121 11.64 10.77 -6.22
C TRP A 121 10.64 11.75 -6.85
N SER A 122 9.99 11.35 -7.94
CA SER A 122 8.92 12.13 -8.56
C SER A 122 7.73 12.35 -7.61
N ALA A 123 7.36 11.34 -6.81
CA ALA A 123 6.34 11.48 -5.78
C ALA A 123 6.73 12.54 -4.73
N ALA A 124 7.99 12.53 -4.30
CA ALA A 124 8.52 13.52 -3.36
C ALA A 124 8.47 14.95 -3.94
N ASP A 125 8.89 15.13 -5.19
CA ASP A 125 8.80 16.43 -5.89
C ASP A 125 7.37 16.94 -5.99
N GLN A 126 6.41 16.03 -6.18
CA GLN A 126 4.98 16.35 -6.23
C GLN A 126 4.35 16.52 -4.85
N ARG A 127 5.13 16.38 -3.77
CA ARG A 127 4.65 16.44 -2.38
C ARG A 127 3.56 15.42 -2.09
N ALA A 128 3.75 14.20 -2.59
CA ALA A 128 2.86 13.09 -2.33
C ALA A 128 2.80 12.79 -0.83
N ARG A 129 1.64 12.30 -0.36
CA ARG A 129 1.40 11.94 1.05
C ARG A 129 0.82 10.55 1.11
N GLY A 130 1.47 9.63 1.80
CA GLY A 130 0.99 8.26 1.88
C GLY A 130 2.02 7.30 2.48
N PHE A 131 1.72 6.02 2.38
CA PHE A 131 2.51 4.96 2.99
C PHE A 131 3.02 3.98 1.94
N LEU A 132 4.33 3.78 1.94
CA LEU A 132 5.02 2.78 1.14
C LEU A 132 5.31 1.57 2.04
N MET A 133 4.68 0.45 1.77
CA MET A 133 4.66 -0.72 2.65
C MET A 133 5.45 -1.88 2.05
N GLY A 134 6.69 -2.06 2.48
CA GLY A 134 7.48 -3.23 2.09
C GLY A 134 6.96 -4.51 2.76
N ALA A 135 6.38 -5.41 1.98
CA ALA A 135 5.95 -6.71 2.44
C ALA A 135 7.02 -7.76 2.15
N THR A 136 6.96 -8.90 2.83
CA THR A 136 7.95 -9.99 2.68
C THR A 136 9.40 -9.49 2.81
N SER A 137 9.64 -8.61 3.77
CA SER A 137 10.96 -8.06 4.04
C SER A 137 11.80 -9.01 4.91
N GLY A 138 13.12 -8.85 4.81
CA GLY A 138 14.10 -9.59 5.59
C GLY A 138 14.76 -10.74 4.83
N ARG A 139 15.95 -11.12 5.28
CA ARG A 139 16.77 -12.15 4.60
C ARG A 139 16.50 -13.53 5.16
N THR A 140 16.42 -13.68 6.47
CA THR A 140 16.30 -14.98 7.12
C THR A 140 14.93 -15.61 6.95
N THR A 141 13.87 -14.81 7.01
CA THR A 141 12.49 -15.26 6.85
C THR A 141 12.15 -15.70 5.42
N LEU A 142 12.92 -15.24 4.44
CA LEU A 142 12.73 -15.51 3.01
C LEU A 142 13.79 -16.45 2.43
N ASN A 143 14.53 -17.12 3.27
CA ASN A 143 15.61 -18.02 2.87
C ASN A 143 15.14 -19.11 1.90
N GLY A 144 13.95 -19.65 2.10
CA GLY A 144 13.35 -20.67 1.23
C GLY A 144 12.88 -20.17 -0.14
N GLU A 145 12.67 -18.85 -0.29
CA GLU A 145 12.22 -18.23 -1.54
C GLU A 145 13.37 -17.79 -2.46
N GLY A 146 14.57 -17.82 -1.93
CA GLY A 146 15.79 -17.47 -2.68
C GLY A 146 16.18 -16.00 -2.58
N LEU A 147 17.36 -15.71 -3.15
CA LEU A 147 18.03 -14.42 -3.03
C LEU A 147 17.20 -13.25 -3.59
N GLN A 148 16.39 -13.49 -4.61
CA GLN A 148 15.55 -12.46 -5.25
C GLN A 148 14.47 -11.89 -4.33
N HIS A 149 14.18 -12.48 -3.20
CA HIS A 149 13.25 -11.97 -2.20
C HIS A 149 13.93 -11.43 -0.94
N GLN A 150 15.24 -11.55 -0.84
CA GLN A 150 16.00 -11.19 0.36
C GLN A 150 16.43 -9.72 0.32
N ASP A 151 15.50 -8.82 0.66
CA ASP A 151 15.78 -7.40 0.73
C ASP A 151 16.78 -7.08 1.88
N GLY A 152 17.71 -6.20 1.58
CA GLY A 152 18.67 -5.66 2.54
C GLY A 152 19.17 -4.27 2.14
N HIS A 153 18.56 -3.65 1.13
CA HIS A 153 18.99 -2.40 0.54
C HIS A 153 17.89 -1.31 0.50
N SER A 154 16.62 -1.68 0.62
CA SER A 154 15.50 -0.73 0.47
C SER A 154 15.56 0.41 1.49
N LEU A 155 15.92 0.14 2.74
CA LEU A 155 16.07 1.19 3.76
C LEU A 155 17.21 2.16 3.42
N LEU A 156 18.34 1.66 2.89
CA LEU A 156 19.44 2.51 2.44
C LEU A 156 19.01 3.42 1.29
N MET A 157 18.28 2.87 0.33
CA MET A 157 17.73 3.66 -0.79
C MET A 157 16.71 4.69 -0.30
N ALA A 158 15.83 4.31 0.61
CA ALA A 158 14.85 5.22 1.21
C ALA A 158 15.52 6.40 1.91
N HIS A 159 16.59 6.18 2.65
CA HIS A 159 17.33 7.22 3.33
C HIS A 159 18.02 8.24 2.40
N THR A 160 18.17 7.95 1.12
CA THR A 160 18.69 8.91 0.16
C THR A 160 17.68 10.00 -0.21
N ASN A 161 16.38 9.73 -0.03
CA ASN A 161 15.32 10.68 -0.35
C ASN A 161 14.88 11.43 0.92
N PRO A 162 15.07 12.75 1.00
CA PRO A 162 14.78 13.53 2.22
C PRO A 162 13.30 13.60 2.59
N ALA A 163 12.40 13.32 1.65
CA ALA A 163 10.96 13.29 1.90
C ALA A 163 10.48 11.91 2.41
N VAL A 164 11.31 10.88 2.36
CA VAL A 164 10.95 9.53 2.80
C VAL A 164 11.43 9.28 4.22
N ARG A 165 10.51 8.88 5.10
CA ARG A 165 10.83 8.41 6.43
C ARG A 165 10.76 6.89 6.48
N ALA A 166 11.92 6.26 6.60
CA ALA A 166 12.04 4.81 6.59
C ALA A 166 12.02 4.21 8.00
N TRP A 167 11.24 3.15 8.17
CA TRP A 167 11.05 2.43 9.42
C TRP A 167 11.10 0.92 9.19
N ASP A 168 11.59 0.18 10.14
CA ASP A 168 11.61 -1.29 10.13
C ASP A 168 10.97 -1.85 11.41
N PRO A 169 9.63 -1.80 11.52
CA PRO A 169 8.94 -2.25 12.72
C PRO A 169 8.97 -3.78 12.86
N SER A 170 9.37 -4.26 14.01
CA SER A 170 9.37 -5.70 14.34
C SER A 170 7.99 -6.18 14.83
N PHE A 171 7.22 -5.31 15.43
CA PHE A 171 5.93 -5.64 16.02
C PHE A 171 4.79 -4.80 15.45
N ALA A 172 3.61 -5.37 15.48
CA ALA A 172 2.45 -4.69 14.90
C ALA A 172 2.00 -3.43 15.66
N TYR A 173 2.27 -3.31 16.94
CA TYR A 173 1.98 -2.10 17.68
C TYR A 173 2.93 -0.95 17.29
N GLU A 174 4.16 -1.26 16.91
CA GLU A 174 5.12 -0.29 16.35
C GLU A 174 4.62 0.21 15.01
N LEU A 175 4.23 -0.71 14.11
CA LEU A 175 3.62 -0.34 12.83
C LEU A 175 2.38 0.54 13.04
N ALA A 176 1.53 0.21 13.99
CA ALA A 176 0.35 1.00 14.33
C ALA A 176 0.72 2.43 14.77
N THR A 177 1.76 2.56 15.57
CA THR A 177 2.26 3.84 16.06
C THR A 177 2.85 4.67 14.91
N ILE A 178 3.61 4.04 14.02
CA ILE A 178 4.20 4.69 12.83
C ILE A 178 3.09 5.22 11.92
N ILE A 179 2.10 4.40 11.60
CA ILE A 179 0.98 4.82 10.73
C ILE A 179 0.22 5.97 11.36
N ARG A 180 -0.12 5.89 12.65
CA ARG A 180 -0.80 6.96 13.34
C ARG A 180 -0.01 8.27 13.30
N HIS A 181 1.28 8.21 13.59
CA HIS A 181 2.16 9.37 13.54
C HIS A 181 2.26 9.96 12.12
N GLY A 182 2.41 9.10 11.10
CA GLY A 182 2.41 9.53 9.71
C GLY A 182 1.12 10.22 9.29
N ILE A 183 -0.03 9.72 9.73
CA ILE A 183 -1.32 10.38 9.48
C ILE A 183 -1.36 11.76 10.14
N GLU A 184 -0.92 11.88 11.39
CA GLU A 184 -0.84 13.17 12.08
C GLU A 184 0.04 14.16 11.33
N GLU A 185 1.24 13.77 10.94
CA GLU A 185 2.19 14.63 10.22
C GLU A 185 1.66 15.07 8.84
N MET A 186 1.22 14.12 8.03
CA MET A 186 0.85 14.39 6.64
C MET A 186 -0.48 15.12 6.51
N TYR A 187 -1.46 14.79 7.34
CA TYR A 187 -2.85 15.24 7.14
C TYR A 187 -3.35 16.23 8.19
N SER A 188 -2.74 16.29 9.38
CA SER A 188 -3.06 17.28 10.40
C SER A 188 -2.08 18.44 10.42
N GLU A 189 -0.78 18.17 10.35
CA GLU A 189 0.28 19.17 10.35
C GLU A 189 0.68 19.64 8.94
N ASN A 190 0.16 18.99 7.91
CA ASN A 190 0.43 19.28 6.49
C ASN A 190 1.92 19.21 6.10
N LYS A 191 2.67 18.31 6.68
CA LYS A 191 4.06 18.05 6.29
C LYS A 191 4.10 17.16 5.04
N ASP A 192 5.01 17.51 4.13
CA ASP A 192 5.21 16.76 2.89
C ASP A 192 6.23 15.63 3.14
N VAL A 193 5.75 14.49 3.61
CA VAL A 193 6.54 13.27 3.90
C VAL A 193 5.85 12.02 3.34
N LEU A 194 6.65 11.02 3.03
CA LEU A 194 6.23 9.69 2.55
C LEU A 194 6.64 8.59 3.53
#